data_53439e738a43579bd13ea25e0f09e301
#
_entry.id   53439e738a43579bd13ea25e0f09e301
#
_cell.length_a   1.000
_cell.length_b   1.000
_cell.length_c   1.000
_cell.angle_alpha   90.00
_cell.angle_beta   90.00
_cell.angle_gamma   90.00
#
_symmetry.space_group_name_H-M   'P 1'
#
loop_
_entity.id
_entity.type
_entity.pdbx_description
1 polymer ?
#
loop_
_entity_poly.entity_id
_entity_poly.type
_entity_poly.pdbx_seq_one_letter_code
_entity_poly.pdbx_strand_id
1 'polypeptide(L)'
;HYPLRRQRQMCIRDRYGVAKVYAHWITVNYREAYKIFACNGILFNHESPVRGETFVTRKITIGLCKIKLKKQKTLYLGNLSAKRDWGHARDYVEAMWKMLQKQKPSDYVISTGKQYTVKQFVNLVLKELKIDFKWKGKGINEKCYDHNNNCIVACDKEYFRPLEVDTLLG
;
A
#
# COMPACT_ATOMS: atom_id res chain seq x y z
N HIS A 1 -15.63 16.87 15.89
CA HIS A 1 -15.48 15.81 14.86
C HIS A 1 -14.06 15.73 14.23
N TYR A 2 -13.21 16.74 14.38
CA TYR A 2 -11.85 16.80 13.82
C TYR A 2 -10.84 15.84 14.47
N PRO A 3 -10.84 15.61 15.81
CA PRO A 3 -9.89 14.72 16.46
C PRO A 3 -10.06 13.25 16.08
N LEU A 4 -11.30 12.80 15.87
CA LEU A 4 -11.60 11.39 15.53
C LEU A 4 -11.14 11.00 14.12
N ARG A 5 -11.06 11.97 13.19
CA ARG A 5 -10.56 11.74 11.83
C ARG A 5 -9.05 11.55 11.79
N ARG A 6 -8.30 12.26 12.65
CA ARG A 6 -6.85 12.06 12.84
C ARG A 6 -6.52 10.70 13.45
N GLN A 7 -7.34 10.21 14.39
CA GLN A 7 -7.15 8.88 14.99
C GLN A 7 -7.33 7.73 13.99
N ARG A 8 -8.11 7.90 12.91
CA ARG A 8 -8.27 6.88 11.86
C ARG A 8 -7.06 6.71 10.93
N GLN A 9 -6.09 7.60 11.02
CA GLN A 9 -4.89 7.60 10.15
C GLN A 9 -3.64 7.07 10.85
N MET A 10 -3.76 6.58 12.08
CA MET A 10 -2.61 6.14 12.87
C MET A 10 -2.12 4.76 12.43
N CYS A 11 -0.79 4.64 12.38
CA CYS A 11 -0.04 3.42 12.08
C CYS A 11 -0.03 2.44 13.26
N ILE A 12 0.85 1.49 13.27
CA ILE A 12 1.12 0.35 14.16
C ILE A 12 0.69 0.48 15.65
N ARG A 13 0.52 1.67 16.19
CA ARG A 13 0.02 1.93 17.55
C ARG A 13 -1.49 2.14 17.62
N ASP A 14 -2.16 2.08 16.49
CA ASP A 14 -3.61 2.20 16.46
C ASP A 14 -4.31 0.87 16.75
N ARG A 15 -5.62 0.97 16.87
CA ARG A 15 -6.48 -0.19 17.15
C ARG A 15 -6.31 -1.33 16.14
N TYR A 16 -6.00 -1.00 14.88
CA TYR A 16 -5.76 -2.01 13.84
C TYR A 16 -4.46 -2.78 14.09
N GLY A 17 -3.36 -2.10 14.41
CA GLY A 17 -2.08 -2.75 14.75
C GLY A 17 -2.20 -3.66 15.96
N VAL A 18 -2.85 -3.19 17.03
CA VAL A 18 -3.13 -3.99 18.23
C VAL A 18 -3.97 -5.22 17.89
N ALA A 19 -5.04 -5.06 17.09
CA ALA A 19 -5.89 -6.16 16.67
C ALA A 19 -5.11 -7.21 15.86
N LYS A 20 -4.17 -6.79 14.99
CA LYS A 20 -3.31 -7.72 14.23
C LYS A 20 -2.34 -8.49 15.11
N VAL A 21 -1.73 -7.85 16.11
CA VAL A 21 -0.86 -8.52 17.08
C VAL A 21 -1.65 -9.52 17.91
N TYR A 22 -2.84 -9.13 18.38
CA TYR A 22 -3.73 -10.05 19.09
C TYR A 22 -4.13 -11.25 18.22
N ALA A 23 -4.53 -11.02 16.97
CA ALA A 23 -4.91 -12.09 16.04
C ALA A 23 -3.76 -13.08 15.79
N HIS A 24 -2.52 -12.59 15.69
CA HIS A 24 -1.35 -13.44 15.56
C HIS A 24 -1.19 -14.35 16.80
N TRP A 25 -1.14 -13.76 17.98
CA TRP A 25 -0.89 -14.51 19.21
C TRP A 25 -2.03 -15.45 19.59
N ILE A 26 -3.28 -15.08 19.36
CA ILE A 26 -4.40 -15.98 19.63
C ILE A 26 -4.36 -17.21 18.70
N THR A 27 -3.95 -17.02 17.42
CA THR A 27 -3.74 -18.13 16.47
C THR A 27 -2.66 -19.08 16.95
N VAL A 28 -1.51 -18.55 17.40
CA VAL A 28 -0.41 -19.35 17.98
C VAL A 28 -0.90 -20.12 19.22
N ASN A 29 -1.58 -19.45 20.14
CA ASN A 29 -2.11 -20.04 21.35
C ASN A 29 -3.05 -21.22 21.06
N TYR A 30 -4.02 -21.02 20.18
CA TYR A 30 -4.98 -22.08 19.82
C TYR A 30 -4.32 -23.23 19.08
N ARG A 31 -3.35 -22.96 18.20
CA ARG A 31 -2.56 -23.99 17.55
C ARG A 31 -1.82 -24.86 18.57
N GLU A 32 -1.20 -24.26 19.58
CA GLU A 32 -0.43 -24.97 20.59
C GLU A 32 -1.29 -25.69 21.64
N ALA A 33 -2.32 -25.02 22.16
CA ALA A 33 -3.16 -25.55 23.22
C ALA A 33 -4.14 -26.65 22.73
N TYR A 34 -4.77 -26.41 21.57
CA TYR A 34 -5.84 -27.29 21.07
C TYR A 34 -5.40 -28.14 19.87
N LYS A 35 -4.14 -28.06 19.45
CA LYS A 35 -3.59 -28.79 18.29
C LYS A 35 -4.37 -28.55 17.00
N ILE A 36 -4.97 -27.36 16.85
CA ILE A 36 -5.67 -26.95 15.65
C ILE A 36 -4.67 -26.68 14.53
N PHE A 37 -4.97 -27.10 13.31
CA PHE A 37 -4.16 -26.74 12.15
C PHE A 37 -4.43 -25.29 11.77
N ALA A 38 -3.66 -24.37 12.34
CA ALA A 38 -3.79 -22.93 12.11
C ALA A 38 -2.43 -22.32 11.73
N CYS A 39 -2.41 -21.54 10.66
CA CYS A 39 -1.22 -20.86 10.15
C CYS A 39 -1.43 -19.33 10.20
N ASN A 40 -0.38 -18.60 10.57
CA ASN A 40 -0.36 -17.16 10.33
C ASN A 40 0.33 -16.83 9.01
N GLY A 41 -0.30 -16.02 8.19
CA GLY A 41 0.33 -15.41 7.02
C GLY A 41 0.67 -13.96 7.31
N ILE A 42 1.95 -13.62 7.37
CA ILE A 42 2.45 -12.25 7.46
C ILE A 42 2.58 -11.72 6.04
N LEU A 43 1.50 -11.12 5.55
CA LEU A 43 1.36 -10.72 4.15
C LEU A 43 1.82 -9.27 3.95
N PHE A 44 2.78 -9.07 3.07
CA PHE A 44 3.15 -7.74 2.60
C PHE A 44 2.08 -7.16 1.66
N ASN A 45 2.28 -5.94 1.16
CA ASN A 45 1.27 -5.29 0.36
C ASN A 45 0.95 -6.10 -0.92
N HIS A 46 -0.30 -6.40 -1.14
CA HIS A 46 -0.73 -7.15 -2.31
C HIS A 46 -1.87 -6.42 -3.01
N GLU A 47 -1.76 -6.33 -4.32
CA GLU A 47 -2.57 -5.47 -5.16
C GLU A 47 -3.19 -6.22 -6.33
N SER A 48 -4.30 -5.70 -6.85
CA SER A 48 -4.98 -6.25 -8.01
C SER A 48 -5.88 -5.19 -8.68
N PRO A 49 -6.41 -5.46 -9.88
CA PRO A 49 -7.38 -4.57 -10.52
C PRO A 49 -8.65 -4.31 -9.71
N VAL A 50 -8.99 -5.19 -8.76
CA VAL A 50 -10.17 -5.06 -7.87
C VAL A 50 -9.83 -4.50 -6.49
N ARG A 51 -8.60 -4.00 -6.30
CA ARG A 51 -8.22 -3.33 -5.04
C ARG A 51 -9.13 -2.15 -4.74
N GLY A 52 -9.47 -1.92 -3.47
CA GLY A 52 -10.29 -0.79 -3.06
C GLY A 52 -9.69 0.56 -3.50
N GLU A 53 -10.52 1.48 -3.97
CA GLU A 53 -10.11 2.75 -4.61
C GLU A 53 -9.35 3.71 -3.68
N THR A 54 -9.50 3.56 -2.36
CA THR A 54 -8.80 4.36 -1.35
C THR A 54 -7.35 3.94 -1.14
N PHE A 55 -6.95 2.74 -1.59
CA PHE A 55 -5.57 2.28 -1.49
C PHE A 55 -4.68 2.94 -2.53
N VAL A 56 -3.43 3.20 -2.15
CA VAL A 56 -2.52 4.07 -2.90
C VAL A 56 -2.33 3.66 -4.36
N THR A 57 -2.16 2.39 -4.66
CA THR A 57 -1.97 1.89 -6.02
C THR A 57 -3.21 2.12 -6.88
N ARG A 58 -4.39 1.75 -6.37
CA ARG A 58 -5.66 1.94 -7.06
C ARG A 58 -6.02 3.42 -7.18
N LYS A 59 -5.78 4.22 -6.13
CA LYS A 59 -5.95 5.68 -6.16
C LYS A 59 -5.12 6.32 -7.27
N ILE A 60 -3.86 5.88 -7.43
CA ILE A 60 -2.94 6.40 -8.47
C ILE A 60 -3.45 6.03 -9.87
N THR A 61 -3.76 4.76 -10.11
CA THR A 61 -4.21 4.31 -11.44
C THR A 61 -5.50 5.01 -11.87
N ILE A 62 -6.51 5.07 -10.99
CA ILE A 62 -7.78 5.76 -11.28
C ILE A 62 -7.56 7.26 -11.46
N GLY A 63 -6.79 7.90 -10.55
CA GLY A 63 -6.55 9.35 -10.61
C GLY A 63 -5.86 9.78 -11.88
N LEU A 64 -4.81 9.07 -12.29
CA LEU A 64 -4.06 9.39 -13.52
C LEU A 64 -4.89 9.08 -14.79
N CYS A 65 -5.69 8.03 -14.79
CA CYS A 65 -6.66 7.78 -15.86
C CYS A 65 -7.69 8.93 -15.97
N LYS A 66 -8.24 9.40 -14.84
CA LYS A 66 -9.16 10.56 -14.82
C LYS A 66 -8.48 11.83 -15.34
N ILE A 67 -7.19 12.05 -15.04
CA ILE A 67 -6.42 13.18 -15.57
C ILE A 67 -6.27 13.07 -17.08
N LYS A 68 -5.88 11.90 -17.60
CA LYS A 68 -5.78 11.67 -19.04
C LYS A 68 -7.11 11.93 -19.76
N LEU A 69 -8.23 11.55 -19.14
CA LEU A 69 -9.59 11.77 -19.65
C LEU A 69 -10.12 13.19 -19.37
N LYS A 70 -9.29 14.11 -18.86
CA LYS A 70 -9.66 15.49 -18.49
C LYS A 70 -10.80 15.60 -17.46
N LYS A 71 -11.04 14.54 -16.69
CA LYS A 71 -12.06 14.49 -15.62
C LYS A 71 -11.53 14.92 -14.26
N GLN A 72 -10.22 15.08 -14.12
CA GLN A 72 -9.54 15.54 -12.92
C GLN A 72 -8.32 16.35 -13.32
N LYS A 73 -8.00 17.41 -12.58
CA LYS A 73 -6.83 18.26 -12.86
C LYS A 73 -5.57 17.73 -12.21
N THR A 74 -5.61 17.45 -10.92
CA THR A 74 -4.44 17.06 -10.11
C THR A 74 -4.77 15.89 -9.19
N LEU A 75 -3.86 14.94 -9.09
CA LEU A 75 -3.90 13.86 -8.11
C LEU A 75 -3.09 14.26 -6.87
N TYR A 76 -3.71 14.24 -5.69
CA TYR A 76 -3.04 14.54 -4.42
C TYR A 76 -2.66 13.25 -3.68
N LEU A 77 -1.39 13.15 -3.28
CA LEU A 77 -0.79 12.02 -2.61
C LEU A 77 -0.04 12.46 -1.34
N GLY A 78 0.27 11.52 -0.46
CA GLY A 78 1.14 11.74 0.69
C GLY A 78 2.61 11.59 0.35
N ASN A 79 3.34 10.82 1.16
CA ASN A 79 4.78 10.60 1.00
C ASN A 79 5.11 9.80 -0.25
N LEU A 80 5.68 10.46 -1.26
CA LEU A 80 6.11 9.84 -2.52
C LEU A 80 7.37 8.97 -2.37
N SER A 81 8.14 9.18 -1.31
CA SER A 81 9.39 8.46 -1.04
C SER A 81 9.16 7.15 -0.29
N ALA A 82 7.98 6.94 0.28
CA ALA A 82 7.64 5.72 1.01
C ALA A 82 7.82 4.49 0.13
N LYS A 83 8.56 3.49 0.64
CA LYS A 83 8.88 2.25 -0.07
C LYS A 83 7.98 1.13 0.42
N ARG A 84 7.47 0.33 -0.50
CA ARG A 84 6.62 -0.82 -0.21
C ARG A 84 7.02 -2.01 -1.07
N ASP A 85 6.91 -3.18 -0.48
CA ASP A 85 6.95 -4.45 -1.20
C ASP A 85 5.52 -4.72 -1.69
N TRP A 86 5.31 -4.64 -3.01
CA TRP A 86 4.02 -4.89 -3.64
C TRP A 86 4.08 -6.16 -4.49
N GLY A 87 3.20 -7.11 -4.18
CA GLY A 87 2.99 -8.30 -4.99
C GLY A 87 1.58 -8.34 -5.59
N HIS A 88 1.31 -9.34 -6.40
CA HIS A 88 -0.03 -9.55 -6.96
C HIS A 88 -0.88 -10.40 -6.00
N ALA A 89 -2.13 -9.98 -5.75
CA ALA A 89 -3.00 -10.64 -4.77
C ALA A 89 -3.24 -12.13 -5.07
N ARG A 90 -3.22 -12.54 -6.35
CA ARG A 90 -3.36 -13.94 -6.75
C ARG A 90 -2.25 -14.83 -6.18
N ASP A 91 -1.00 -14.35 -6.18
CA ASP A 91 0.14 -15.09 -5.65
C ASP A 91 0.01 -15.27 -4.13
N TYR A 92 -0.51 -14.26 -3.44
CA TYR A 92 -0.77 -14.31 -2.01
C TYR A 92 -1.88 -15.30 -1.65
N VAL A 93 -2.97 -15.33 -2.43
CA VAL A 93 -4.04 -16.32 -2.25
C VAL A 93 -3.53 -17.74 -2.49
N GLU A 94 -2.73 -17.94 -3.53
CA GLU A 94 -2.09 -19.22 -3.79
C GLU A 94 -1.16 -19.65 -2.65
N ALA A 95 -0.39 -18.71 -2.09
CA ALA A 95 0.44 -18.97 -0.93
C ALA A 95 -0.38 -19.36 0.30
N MET A 96 -1.51 -18.67 0.56
CA MET A 96 -2.45 -19.02 1.64
C MET A 96 -2.97 -20.46 1.49
N TRP A 97 -3.34 -20.85 0.28
CA TRP A 97 -3.77 -22.23 0.01
C TRP A 97 -2.64 -23.22 0.26
N LYS A 98 -1.43 -22.96 -0.24
CA LYS A 98 -0.25 -23.80 -0.06
C LYS A 98 0.17 -23.97 1.40
N MET A 99 0.02 -22.95 2.25
CA MET A 99 0.29 -23.04 3.69
C MET A 99 -0.56 -24.13 4.35
N LEU A 100 -1.83 -24.23 3.96
CA LEU A 100 -2.78 -25.20 4.51
C LEU A 100 -2.56 -26.63 3.98
N GLN A 101 -1.75 -26.81 2.93
CA GLN A 101 -1.40 -28.13 2.39
C GLN A 101 -0.14 -28.72 3.03
N LYS A 102 0.49 -28.00 3.98
CA LYS A 102 1.68 -28.50 4.69
C LYS A 102 1.31 -29.56 5.72
N GLN A 103 2.27 -30.42 6.06
CA GLN A 103 2.06 -31.46 7.07
C GLN A 103 1.91 -30.90 8.49
N LYS A 104 2.52 -29.75 8.77
CA LYS A 104 2.49 -29.08 10.08
C LYS A 104 2.14 -27.61 9.91
N PRO A 105 1.29 -27.05 10.79
CA PRO A 105 0.98 -25.63 10.77
C PRO A 105 2.19 -24.80 11.21
N SER A 106 2.39 -23.65 10.59
CA SER A 106 3.48 -22.72 10.89
C SER A 106 3.10 -21.29 10.53
N ASP A 107 3.97 -20.35 10.83
CA ASP A 107 3.83 -18.97 10.43
C ASP A 107 4.69 -18.70 9.18
N TYR A 108 4.17 -17.95 8.24
CA TYR A 108 4.79 -17.70 6.95
C TYR A 108 4.84 -16.22 6.64
N VAL A 109 6.00 -15.72 6.22
CA VAL A 109 6.14 -14.40 5.61
C VAL A 109 5.94 -14.53 4.10
N ILE A 110 5.05 -13.72 3.54
CA ILE A 110 4.76 -13.71 2.10
C ILE A 110 5.01 -12.31 1.56
N SER A 111 6.05 -12.21 0.74
CA SER A 111 6.57 -10.96 0.16
C SER A 111 7.19 -11.24 -1.21
N THR A 112 7.54 -10.17 -1.93
CA THR A 112 8.26 -10.30 -3.21
C THR A 112 9.77 -10.13 -3.06
N GLY A 113 10.24 -9.61 -1.92
CA GLY A 113 11.64 -9.26 -1.69
C GLY A 113 12.09 -8.02 -2.50
N LYS A 114 11.16 -7.27 -3.09
CA LYS A 114 11.46 -6.07 -3.89
C LYS A 114 10.63 -4.88 -3.43
N GLN A 115 11.29 -3.73 -3.32
CA GLN A 115 10.65 -2.49 -2.92
C GLN A 115 10.57 -1.50 -4.06
N TYR A 116 9.47 -0.77 -4.08
CA TYR A 116 9.27 0.36 -4.97
C TYR A 116 8.75 1.57 -4.19
N THR A 117 9.18 2.77 -4.56
CA THR A 117 8.61 3.99 -4.00
C THR A 117 7.24 4.28 -4.63
N VAL A 118 6.41 5.03 -3.91
CA VAL A 118 5.15 5.54 -4.46
C VAL A 118 5.40 6.34 -5.73
N LYS A 119 6.47 7.15 -5.75
CA LYS A 119 6.90 7.91 -6.95
C LYS A 119 7.23 7.01 -8.14
N GLN A 120 7.96 5.90 -7.91
CA GLN A 120 8.26 4.94 -8.98
C GLN A 120 6.98 4.34 -9.55
N PHE A 121 6.00 4.02 -8.71
CA PHE A 121 4.71 3.51 -9.17
C PHE A 121 3.94 4.56 -10.00
N VAL A 122 3.91 5.83 -9.56
CA VAL A 122 3.35 6.93 -10.36
C VAL A 122 4.02 7.02 -11.72
N ASN A 123 5.36 6.95 -11.76
CA ASN A 123 6.12 7.02 -13.02
C ASN A 123 5.78 5.87 -13.97
N LEU A 124 5.59 4.66 -13.44
CA LEU A 124 5.16 3.52 -14.26
C LEU A 124 3.80 3.75 -14.88
N VAL A 125 2.82 4.21 -14.09
CA VAL A 125 1.47 4.48 -14.58
C VAL A 125 1.46 5.61 -15.62
N LEU A 126 2.25 6.68 -15.41
CA LEU A 126 2.37 7.77 -16.38
C LEU A 126 2.96 7.30 -17.71
N LYS A 127 3.97 6.42 -17.68
CA LYS A 127 4.57 5.81 -18.87
C LYS A 127 3.55 4.94 -19.62
N GLU A 128 2.81 4.08 -18.91
CA GLU A 128 1.76 3.25 -19.52
C GLU A 128 0.66 4.09 -20.16
N LEU A 129 0.31 5.20 -19.53
CA LEU A 129 -0.64 6.17 -20.07
C LEU A 129 -0.06 7.02 -21.21
N LYS A 130 1.23 6.90 -21.53
CA LYS A 130 1.92 7.72 -22.54
C LYS A 130 1.75 9.22 -22.27
N ILE A 131 1.95 9.62 -21.02
CA ILE A 131 1.94 11.01 -20.56
C ILE A 131 3.40 11.40 -20.32
N ASP A 132 3.90 12.39 -21.05
CA ASP A 132 5.21 12.98 -20.77
C ASP A 132 5.14 13.79 -19.49
N PHE A 133 6.14 13.63 -18.63
CA PHE A 133 6.11 14.24 -17.31
C PHE A 133 7.47 14.73 -16.83
N LYS A 134 7.44 15.73 -15.97
CA LYS A 134 8.61 16.30 -15.29
C LYS A 134 8.32 16.56 -13.82
N TRP A 135 9.21 16.11 -12.95
CA TRP A 135 9.14 16.40 -11.51
C TRP A 135 9.88 17.68 -11.17
N LYS A 136 9.30 18.48 -10.25
CA LYS A 136 9.91 19.67 -9.66
C LYS A 136 9.71 19.66 -8.15
N GLY A 137 10.67 20.22 -7.38
CA GLY A 137 10.63 20.28 -5.92
C GLY A 137 11.13 18.99 -5.24
N LYS A 138 11.04 18.94 -3.92
CA LYS A 138 11.42 17.80 -3.07
C LYS A 138 10.48 17.69 -1.88
N GLY A 139 10.31 16.47 -1.36
CA GLY A 139 9.49 16.18 -0.19
C GLY A 139 8.04 16.65 -0.39
N ILE A 140 7.49 17.40 0.55
CA ILE A 140 6.11 17.88 0.49
C ILE A 140 5.84 18.87 -0.65
N ASN A 141 6.87 19.55 -1.14
CA ASN A 141 6.76 20.50 -2.25
C ASN A 141 6.97 19.81 -3.62
N GLU A 142 7.10 18.50 -3.64
CA GLU A 142 7.33 17.74 -4.86
C GLU A 142 6.05 17.69 -5.71
N LYS A 143 6.18 18.07 -6.98
CA LYS A 143 5.07 18.14 -7.94
C LYS A 143 5.48 17.56 -9.28
N CYS A 144 4.54 16.91 -9.95
CA CYS A 144 4.69 16.39 -11.30
C CYS A 144 3.88 17.23 -12.28
N TYR A 145 4.50 17.58 -13.40
CA TYR A 145 3.91 18.40 -14.45
C TYR A 145 3.89 17.64 -15.77
N ASP A 146 2.85 17.83 -16.58
CA ASP A 146 2.77 17.34 -17.95
C ASP A 146 3.57 18.23 -18.93
N HIS A 147 3.54 17.88 -20.21
CA HIS A 147 4.21 18.64 -21.29
C HIS A 147 3.65 20.06 -21.45
N ASN A 148 2.38 20.31 -21.08
CA ASN A 148 1.75 21.63 -21.08
C ASN A 148 2.01 22.42 -19.79
N ASN A 149 2.88 21.92 -18.91
CA ASN A 149 3.20 22.52 -17.62
C ASN A 149 2.01 22.56 -16.62
N ASN A 150 0.99 21.70 -16.81
CA ASN A 150 -0.08 21.51 -15.84
C ASN A 150 0.40 20.60 -14.71
N CYS A 151 0.09 20.97 -13.46
CA CYS A 151 0.39 20.13 -12.32
C CYS A 151 -0.56 18.93 -12.27
N ILE A 152 -0.06 17.72 -12.55
CA ILE A 152 -0.85 16.49 -12.60
C ILE A 152 -0.75 15.65 -11.32
N VAL A 153 0.37 15.76 -10.56
CA VAL A 153 0.50 15.13 -9.22
C VAL A 153 1.12 16.12 -8.27
N ALA A 154 0.61 16.19 -7.05
CA ALA A 154 1.15 17.01 -5.98
C ALA A 154 1.10 16.26 -4.65
N CYS A 155 2.04 16.57 -3.74
CA CYS A 155 1.95 16.14 -2.35
C CYS A 155 0.98 17.04 -1.58
N ASP A 156 0.24 16.44 -0.65
CA ASP A 156 -0.64 17.14 0.26
C ASP A 156 -0.44 16.64 1.69
N LYS A 157 -0.34 17.60 2.64
CA LYS A 157 -0.14 17.33 4.07
C LYS A 157 -1.23 16.45 4.69
N GLU A 158 -2.46 16.56 4.21
CA GLU A 158 -3.58 15.76 4.71
C GLU A 158 -3.40 14.26 4.48
N TYR A 159 -2.61 13.87 3.48
CA TYR A 159 -2.31 12.47 3.16
C TYR A 159 -1.02 11.95 3.81
N PHE A 160 -0.25 12.80 4.50
CA PHE A 160 0.91 12.35 5.26
C PHE A 160 0.47 11.69 6.56
N ARG A 161 0.98 10.50 6.82
CA ARG A 161 0.74 9.80 8.08
C ARG A 161 1.79 10.22 9.11
N PRO A 162 1.40 10.63 10.33
CA PRO A 162 2.34 11.11 11.35
C PRO A 162 3.42 10.08 11.75
N LEU A 163 3.10 8.79 11.63
CA LEU A 163 3.98 7.66 11.98
C LEU A 163 4.07 6.69 10.79
N GLU A 164 4.39 7.20 9.61
CA GLU A 164 4.57 6.34 8.44
C GLU A 164 5.88 5.55 8.54
N VAL A 165 5.82 4.26 8.29
CA VAL A 165 7.02 3.44 8.11
C VAL A 165 7.57 3.71 6.71
N ASP A 166 8.77 4.27 6.63
CA ASP A 166 9.37 4.68 5.36
C ASP A 166 9.66 3.48 4.45
N THR A 167 9.98 2.34 5.05
CA THR A 167 10.46 1.15 4.32
C THR A 167 9.78 -0.10 4.86
N LEU A 168 9.13 -0.87 3.98
CA LEU A 168 8.60 -2.21 4.27
C LEU A 168 9.11 -3.18 3.21
N LEU A 169 10.06 -4.04 3.61
CA LEU A 169 10.62 -5.12 2.81
C LEU A 169 10.42 -6.43 3.55
N GLY A 170 9.92 -7.44 2.87
CA GLY A 170 9.77 -8.80 3.37
C GLY A 170 10.89 -9.74 2.90
#